data_dd0d6a2898ad318a93bb43fcad7a6996
#
_entry.id   dd0d6a2898ad318a93bb43fcad7a6996
#
_cell.length_a   1.000
_cell.length_b   1.000
_cell.length_c   1.000
_cell.angle_alpha   90.00
_cell.angle_beta   90.00
_cell.angle_gamma   90.00
#
_symmetry.space_group_name_H-M   'P 1'
#
loop_
_entity.id
_entity.type
_entity.pdbx_description
1 polymer ?
#
loop_
_entity_poly.entity_id
_entity_poly.type
_entity_poly.pdbx_seq_one_letter_code
_entity_poly.pdbx_strand_id
1 'polypeptide(L)'
;MNSSQGFPRLALFLCGCAAFLNLYTTQGIFDELAASFHISAHQSNWSITATTLAVALAAPFVGRLSGGRERSRVIAFAASLLCVPMLLAAHAGSFAAFLLWRFAEGMLIPLLFASSVAYIGERWSGGAVIELTSLYVAGTILGGFAGRFLTGLLTEEWDWRVAFRILAGLTLLIAVAIRALLPANSGRHSPAPGKRPLVSRELFRAPLLSSYAVGFCVLFSQVAMFTYIGIHLSRPPYSLDTAQLGSIYAVFLLALLVIPASGRLARARPHRQLLLGASLLGVCGSLLTLAPGLPTILVGLALSATGVFLAQSMVNAFTASNAGTDKAGAVGLYLTCYYAGGSLGAVLPAPFWDRWGWPGCLGLILLAQLLPLLLTRYVWSAPQAERAALRASQGRP
;
A
#
# COMPACT_ATOMS: atom_id res chain seq x y z
N MET A 1 16.21 -4.89 -28.97
CA MET A 1 15.80 -4.16 -27.76
C MET A 1 16.94 -3.20 -27.42
N ASN A 2 16.73 -1.88 -27.60
CA ASN A 2 17.78 -0.89 -27.36
C ASN A 2 18.13 -0.86 -25.86
N SER A 3 19.38 -1.08 -25.53
CA SER A 3 19.93 -1.07 -24.16
C SER A 3 19.60 0.22 -23.38
N SER A 4 19.43 1.34 -24.05
CA SER A 4 19.05 2.63 -23.45
C SER A 4 17.63 2.68 -22.83
N GLN A 5 16.73 1.77 -23.18
CA GLN A 5 15.37 1.72 -22.61
C GLN A 5 15.25 0.79 -21.40
N GLY A 6 16.21 -0.09 -21.15
CA GLY A 6 16.20 -1.00 -20.02
C GLY A 6 16.45 -0.31 -18.67
N PHE A 7 17.34 0.66 -18.65
CA PHE A 7 17.74 1.35 -17.43
C PHE A 7 16.63 2.11 -16.70
N PRO A 8 15.77 2.93 -17.37
CA PRO A 8 14.66 3.60 -16.70
C PRO A 8 13.60 2.62 -16.14
N ARG A 9 13.37 1.49 -16.82
CA ARG A 9 12.43 0.45 -16.37
C ARG A 9 12.84 -0.13 -15.04
N LEU A 10 14.11 -0.53 -14.93
CA LEU A 10 14.67 -1.06 -13.68
C LEU A 10 14.65 -0.01 -12.56
N ALA A 11 15.01 1.25 -12.86
CA ALA A 11 14.97 2.31 -11.87
C ALA A 11 13.56 2.54 -11.31
N LEU A 12 12.51 2.53 -12.15
CA LEU A 12 11.12 2.71 -11.72
C LEU A 12 10.62 1.52 -10.89
N PHE A 13 10.99 0.30 -11.26
CA PHE A 13 10.73 -0.88 -10.44
C PHE A 13 11.38 -0.75 -9.07
N LEU A 14 12.65 -0.34 -9.01
CA LEU A 14 13.39 -0.11 -7.77
C LEU A 14 12.80 1.03 -6.92
N CYS A 15 12.22 2.07 -7.53
CA CYS A 15 11.47 3.11 -6.80
C CYS A 15 10.28 2.52 -6.03
N GLY A 16 9.54 1.61 -6.67
CA GLY A 16 8.46 0.87 -6.01
C GLY A 16 8.97 0.00 -4.87
N CYS A 17 10.06 -0.75 -5.12
CA CYS A 17 10.71 -1.59 -4.11
C CYS A 17 11.15 -0.75 -2.89
N ALA A 18 11.87 0.36 -3.09
CA ALA A 18 12.38 1.18 -2.01
C ALA A 18 11.27 1.73 -1.10
N ALA A 19 10.18 2.24 -1.68
CA ALA A 19 9.08 2.79 -0.91
C ALA A 19 8.41 1.77 0.01
N PHE A 20 8.14 0.56 -0.51
CA PHE A 20 7.36 -0.45 0.20
C PHE A 20 8.19 -1.43 1.01
N LEU A 21 9.49 -1.58 0.69
CA LEU A 21 10.44 -2.33 1.53
C LEU A 21 10.47 -1.77 2.95
N ASN A 22 10.39 -0.44 3.09
CA ASN A 22 10.48 0.25 4.37
C ASN A 22 9.13 0.33 5.11
N LEU A 23 8.00 0.45 4.39
CA LEU A 23 6.69 0.80 4.94
C LEU A 23 6.20 -0.18 6.03
N TYR A 24 6.36 -1.47 5.81
CA TYR A 24 5.74 -2.51 6.63
C TYR A 24 6.75 -3.48 7.29
N THR A 25 8.01 -3.10 7.41
CA THR A 25 9.10 -3.93 7.97
C THR A 25 8.78 -4.53 9.34
N THR A 26 8.04 -3.81 10.19
CA THR A 26 7.73 -4.26 11.56
C THR A 26 6.65 -5.33 11.64
N GLN A 27 5.95 -5.63 10.54
CA GLN A 27 4.74 -6.47 10.55
C GLN A 27 5.01 -7.99 10.79
N GLY A 28 6.24 -8.43 10.83
CA GLY A 28 6.60 -9.82 11.13
C GLY A 28 7.34 -10.00 12.45
N ILE A 29 7.62 -8.89 13.19
CA ILE A 29 8.52 -8.88 14.36
C ILE A 29 7.91 -8.16 15.58
N PHE A 30 6.60 -8.23 15.75
CA PHE A 30 5.93 -7.52 16.85
C PHE A 30 6.30 -8.06 18.23
N ASP A 31 6.46 -9.38 18.35
CA ASP A 31 6.80 -10.04 19.61
C ASP A 31 8.25 -9.69 20.01
N GLU A 32 9.18 -9.60 19.08
CA GLU A 32 10.58 -9.18 19.30
C GLU A 32 10.67 -7.71 19.70
N LEU A 33 9.86 -6.83 19.07
CA LEU A 33 9.77 -5.44 19.49
C LEU A 33 9.17 -5.31 20.89
N ALA A 34 8.13 -6.08 21.20
CA ALA A 34 7.51 -6.10 22.52
C ALA A 34 8.50 -6.55 23.59
N ALA A 35 9.25 -7.62 23.34
CA ALA A 35 10.28 -8.12 24.23
C ALA A 35 11.43 -7.11 24.41
N SER A 36 11.93 -6.53 23.30
CA SER A 36 13.09 -5.64 23.30
C SER A 36 12.83 -4.31 24.04
N PHE A 37 11.60 -3.77 23.94
CA PHE A 37 11.22 -2.50 24.58
C PHE A 37 10.42 -2.69 25.88
N HIS A 38 10.18 -3.93 26.33
CA HIS A 38 9.38 -4.26 27.50
C HIS A 38 7.96 -3.66 27.47
N ILE A 39 7.31 -3.78 26.32
CA ILE A 39 5.95 -3.27 26.07
C ILE A 39 5.00 -4.44 25.77
N SER A 40 3.69 -4.16 25.74
CA SER A 40 2.71 -5.18 25.33
C SER A 40 2.77 -5.43 23.81
N ALA A 41 2.35 -6.64 23.40
CA ALA A 41 2.22 -6.99 21.98
C ALA A 41 1.31 -6.03 21.20
N HIS A 42 0.28 -5.46 21.85
CA HIS A 42 -0.58 -4.45 21.20
C HIS A 42 0.10 -3.09 21.02
N GLN A 43 1.00 -2.73 21.94
CA GLN A 43 1.77 -1.50 21.78
C GLN A 43 2.74 -1.59 20.61
N SER A 44 3.31 -2.77 20.31
CA SER A 44 4.20 -2.94 19.16
C SER A 44 3.52 -2.66 17.82
N ASN A 45 2.20 -2.85 17.71
CA ASN A 45 1.42 -2.50 16.51
C ASN A 45 1.45 -1.00 16.18
N TRP A 46 1.72 -0.13 17.17
CA TRP A 46 1.87 1.31 16.94
C TRP A 46 3.03 1.64 15.99
N SER A 47 3.96 0.71 15.80
CA SER A 47 5.04 0.84 14.83
C SER A 47 4.54 0.93 13.38
N ILE A 48 3.48 0.20 13.03
CA ILE A 48 2.79 0.31 11.74
C ILE A 48 1.93 1.58 11.70
N THR A 49 1.19 1.84 12.79
CA THR A 49 0.35 3.03 12.90
C THR A 49 1.16 4.31 12.71
N ALA A 50 2.33 4.44 13.34
CA ALA A 50 3.18 5.62 13.20
C ALA A 50 3.57 5.86 11.74
N THR A 51 4.01 4.83 11.04
CA THR A 51 4.42 4.93 9.63
C THR A 51 3.23 5.25 8.72
N THR A 52 2.12 4.52 8.83
CA THR A 52 0.96 4.70 7.95
C THR A 52 0.22 6.00 8.23
N LEU A 53 0.17 6.46 9.49
CA LEU A 53 -0.37 7.77 9.85
C LEU A 53 0.46 8.90 9.25
N ALA A 54 1.79 8.78 9.30
CA ALA A 54 2.68 9.77 8.69
C ALA A 54 2.48 9.82 7.17
N VAL A 55 2.32 8.66 6.50
CA VAL A 55 1.97 8.60 5.07
C VAL A 55 0.63 9.31 4.81
N ALA A 56 -0.40 9.05 5.62
CA ALA A 56 -1.71 9.67 5.47
C ALA A 56 -1.64 11.21 5.60
N LEU A 57 -0.86 11.70 6.56
CA LEU A 57 -0.68 13.14 6.78
C LEU A 57 0.16 13.81 5.70
N ALA A 58 1.19 13.14 5.17
CA ALA A 58 2.08 13.69 4.15
C ALA A 58 1.47 13.68 2.75
N ALA A 59 0.63 12.71 2.41
CA ALA A 59 0.12 12.47 1.06
C ALA A 59 -0.52 13.71 0.38
N PRO A 60 -1.34 14.54 1.05
CA PRO A 60 -1.97 15.71 0.41
C PRO A 60 -0.97 16.79 -0.01
N PHE A 61 0.20 16.84 0.64
CA PHE A 61 1.18 17.92 0.46
C PHE A 61 2.25 17.60 -0.57
N VAL A 62 2.41 16.34 -0.94
CA VAL A 62 3.51 15.87 -1.80
C VAL A 62 3.51 16.54 -3.18
N GLY A 63 2.34 16.73 -3.77
CA GLY A 63 2.22 17.42 -5.07
C GLY A 63 2.82 18.83 -5.08
N ARG A 64 2.73 19.54 -3.95
CA ARG A 64 3.31 20.87 -3.76
C ARG A 64 4.81 20.84 -3.48
N LEU A 65 5.26 19.90 -2.64
CA LEU A 65 6.67 19.73 -2.27
C LEU A 65 7.54 19.34 -3.46
N SER A 66 6.99 18.58 -4.39
CA SER A 66 7.71 18.09 -5.57
C SER A 66 7.55 18.98 -6.82
N GLY A 67 6.66 20.00 -6.78
CA GLY A 67 6.41 20.92 -7.89
C GLY A 67 7.63 21.79 -8.23
N GLY A 68 7.86 22.03 -9.55
CA GLY A 68 8.94 22.90 -10.03
C GLY A 68 10.36 22.37 -9.88
N ARG A 69 10.56 21.16 -9.32
CA ARG A 69 11.87 20.52 -9.15
C ARG A 69 12.06 19.38 -10.15
N GLU A 70 13.30 19.09 -10.47
CA GLU A 70 13.65 17.94 -11.31
C GLU A 70 13.25 16.63 -10.61
N ARG A 71 12.27 15.91 -11.18
CA ARG A 71 11.67 14.72 -10.56
C ARG A 71 12.69 13.62 -10.24
N SER A 72 13.65 13.38 -11.13
CA SER A 72 14.68 12.35 -10.92
C SER A 72 15.54 12.64 -9.68
N ARG A 73 15.85 13.91 -9.42
CA ARG A 73 16.58 14.33 -8.21
C ARG A 73 15.74 14.20 -6.95
N VAL A 74 14.45 14.57 -7.01
CA VAL A 74 13.54 14.41 -5.88
C VAL A 74 13.38 12.94 -5.52
N ILE A 75 13.21 12.06 -6.51
CA ILE A 75 13.10 10.61 -6.32
C ILE A 75 14.38 10.05 -5.68
N ALA A 76 15.55 10.36 -6.24
CA ALA A 76 16.82 9.87 -5.71
C ALA A 76 17.10 10.40 -4.30
N PHE A 77 16.79 11.67 -4.02
CA PHE A 77 16.91 12.26 -2.69
C PHE A 77 15.98 11.59 -1.68
N ALA A 78 14.69 11.43 -2.02
CA ALA A 78 13.72 10.79 -1.13
C ALA A 78 14.10 9.33 -0.84
N ALA A 79 14.53 8.58 -1.87
CA ALA A 79 14.99 7.20 -1.70
C ALA A 79 16.25 7.10 -0.82
N SER A 80 17.23 8.01 -1.01
CA SER A 80 18.43 8.06 -0.17
C SER A 80 18.11 8.45 1.27
N LEU A 81 17.18 9.38 1.46
CA LEU A 81 16.82 9.86 2.79
C LEU A 81 16.06 8.81 3.62
N LEU A 82 15.38 7.84 2.98
CA LEU A 82 14.67 6.76 3.67
C LEU A 82 15.60 5.88 4.52
N CYS A 83 16.87 5.71 4.15
CA CYS A 83 17.81 4.90 4.93
C CYS A 83 18.11 5.51 6.30
N VAL A 84 18.02 6.85 6.44
CA VAL A 84 18.38 7.56 7.68
C VAL A 84 17.42 7.24 8.83
N PRO A 85 16.09 7.45 8.73
CA PRO A 85 15.18 7.10 9.82
C PRO A 85 15.19 5.61 10.11
N MET A 86 15.37 4.73 9.12
CA MET A 86 15.49 3.30 9.33
C MET A 86 16.74 2.93 10.15
N LEU A 87 17.89 3.53 9.82
CA LEU A 87 19.12 3.34 10.57
C LEU A 87 19.00 3.88 12.00
N LEU A 88 18.38 5.05 12.18
CA LEU A 88 18.15 5.65 13.50
C LEU A 88 17.14 4.84 14.33
N ALA A 89 16.13 4.24 13.69
CA ALA A 89 15.22 3.30 14.35
C ALA A 89 15.95 2.07 14.90
N ALA A 90 16.94 1.54 14.17
CA ALA A 90 17.79 0.43 14.62
C ALA A 90 18.60 0.76 15.90
N HIS A 91 18.87 2.04 16.16
CA HIS A 91 19.63 2.50 17.33
C HIS A 91 18.73 3.12 18.42
N ALA A 92 17.39 3.04 18.26
CA ALA A 92 16.47 3.61 19.24
C ALA A 92 16.62 2.93 20.62
N GLY A 93 16.86 3.75 21.64
CA GLY A 93 16.94 3.29 23.04
C GLY A 93 15.59 3.20 23.74
N SER A 94 14.52 3.73 23.14
CA SER A 94 13.15 3.66 23.67
C SER A 94 12.15 3.45 22.54
N PHE A 95 10.99 2.87 22.89
CA PHE A 95 9.92 2.66 21.92
C PHE A 95 9.38 3.97 21.34
N ALA A 96 9.31 5.04 22.14
CA ALA A 96 8.91 6.36 21.66
C ALA A 96 9.88 6.92 20.61
N ALA A 97 11.20 6.78 20.80
CA ALA A 97 12.21 7.15 19.80
C ALA A 97 12.09 6.29 18.53
N PHE A 98 11.82 4.98 18.68
CA PHE A 98 11.55 4.09 17.56
C PHE A 98 10.34 4.55 16.75
N LEU A 99 9.22 4.86 17.41
CA LEU A 99 8.01 5.38 16.76
C LEU A 99 8.26 6.71 16.04
N LEU A 100 9.06 7.61 16.62
CA LEU A 100 9.43 8.87 15.99
C LEU A 100 10.15 8.64 14.64
N TRP A 101 11.11 7.71 14.60
CA TRP A 101 11.82 7.40 13.36
C TRP A 101 10.94 6.67 12.35
N ARG A 102 10.04 5.79 12.80
CA ARG A 102 9.02 5.17 11.94
C ARG A 102 8.07 6.21 11.35
N PHE A 103 7.69 7.22 12.14
CA PHE A 103 6.88 8.34 11.65
C PHE A 103 7.65 9.19 10.63
N ALA A 104 8.92 9.53 10.90
CA ALA A 104 9.77 10.26 9.97
C ALA A 104 9.92 9.52 8.63
N GLU A 105 10.09 8.21 8.66
CA GLU A 105 10.13 7.35 7.47
C GLU A 105 8.82 7.43 6.67
N GLY A 106 7.68 7.33 7.36
CA GLY A 106 6.35 7.46 6.73
C GLY A 106 6.12 8.81 6.05
N MET A 107 6.70 9.91 6.56
CA MET A 107 6.63 11.23 5.92
C MET A 107 7.36 11.29 4.56
N LEU A 108 8.40 10.47 4.37
CA LEU A 108 9.21 10.45 3.13
C LEU A 108 8.63 9.56 2.04
N ILE A 109 7.93 8.48 2.40
CA ILE A 109 7.41 7.49 1.45
C ILE A 109 6.50 8.11 0.38
N PRO A 110 5.52 8.99 0.71
CA PRO A 110 4.68 9.62 -0.30
C PRO A 110 5.45 10.47 -1.29
N LEU A 111 6.55 11.10 -0.86
CA LEU A 111 7.39 11.91 -1.73
C LEU A 111 8.04 11.05 -2.82
N LEU A 112 8.55 9.87 -2.46
CA LEU A 112 9.09 8.90 -3.41
C LEU A 112 8.01 8.38 -4.35
N PHE A 113 6.86 7.96 -3.80
CA PHE A 113 5.74 7.41 -4.56
C PHE A 113 5.18 8.41 -5.60
N ALA A 114 4.74 9.58 -5.14
CA ALA A 114 4.08 10.53 -6.03
C ALA A 114 5.04 11.12 -7.07
N SER A 115 6.32 11.31 -6.70
CA SER A 115 7.33 11.79 -7.66
C SER A 115 7.62 10.76 -8.74
N SER A 116 7.63 9.46 -8.41
CA SER A 116 7.83 8.38 -9.38
C SER A 116 6.68 8.28 -10.38
N VAL A 117 5.43 8.34 -9.90
CA VAL A 117 4.24 8.32 -10.76
C VAL A 117 4.19 9.57 -11.65
N ALA A 118 4.48 10.76 -11.10
CA ALA A 118 4.54 12.00 -11.87
C ALA A 118 5.65 11.95 -12.93
N TYR A 119 6.83 11.43 -12.59
CA TYR A 119 7.94 11.26 -13.53
C TYR A 119 7.55 10.38 -14.74
N ILE A 120 6.82 9.28 -14.50
CA ILE A 120 6.31 8.42 -15.57
C ILE A 120 5.38 9.21 -16.48
N GLY A 121 4.40 9.93 -15.92
CA GLY A 121 3.43 10.70 -16.71
C GLY A 121 4.00 11.90 -17.46
N GLU A 122 5.10 12.50 -16.96
CA GLU A 122 5.79 13.63 -17.61
C GLU A 122 6.68 13.18 -18.79
N ARG A 123 7.23 11.96 -18.72
CA ARG A 123 8.25 11.51 -19.69
C ARG A 123 7.71 10.60 -20.78
N TRP A 124 6.65 9.85 -20.50
CA TRP A 124 6.06 8.91 -21.45
C TRP A 124 4.58 9.20 -21.70
N SER A 125 4.05 8.67 -22.80
CA SER A 125 2.65 8.79 -23.18
C SER A 125 2.09 7.45 -23.70
N GLY A 126 0.78 7.34 -23.77
CA GLY A 126 0.09 6.17 -24.34
C GLY A 126 0.39 4.88 -23.57
N GLY A 127 0.63 3.79 -24.29
CA GLY A 127 0.85 2.46 -23.73
C GLY A 127 2.08 2.35 -22.82
N ALA A 128 3.11 3.16 -23.05
CA ALA A 128 4.32 3.16 -22.22
C ALA A 128 4.07 3.62 -20.78
N VAL A 129 3.13 4.55 -20.55
CA VAL A 129 2.73 4.98 -19.20
C VAL A 129 2.12 3.81 -18.45
N ILE A 130 1.25 3.03 -19.12
CA ILE A 130 0.59 1.86 -18.50
C ILE A 130 1.64 0.81 -18.14
N GLU A 131 2.55 0.50 -19.05
CA GLU A 131 3.62 -0.48 -18.84
C GLU A 131 4.51 -0.10 -17.64
N LEU A 132 5.01 1.14 -17.63
CA LEU A 132 5.94 1.61 -16.60
C LEU A 132 5.27 1.77 -15.23
N THR A 133 4.01 2.20 -15.21
CA THR A 133 3.22 2.24 -13.96
C THR A 133 2.99 0.82 -13.43
N SER A 134 2.69 -0.15 -14.30
CA SER A 134 2.54 -1.56 -13.89
C SER A 134 3.85 -2.12 -13.33
N LEU A 135 4.97 -1.78 -13.93
CA LEU A 135 6.29 -2.18 -13.45
C LEU A 135 6.63 -1.56 -12.09
N TYR A 136 6.32 -0.27 -11.92
CA TYR A 136 6.42 0.41 -10.62
C TYR A 136 5.56 -0.29 -9.55
N VAL A 137 4.31 -0.62 -9.86
CA VAL A 137 3.39 -1.33 -8.96
C VAL A 137 3.93 -2.73 -8.63
N ALA A 138 4.50 -3.45 -9.60
CA ALA A 138 5.16 -4.72 -9.34
C ALA A 138 6.32 -4.56 -8.35
N GLY A 139 7.10 -3.47 -8.47
CA GLY A 139 8.12 -3.10 -7.49
C GLY A 139 7.55 -2.86 -6.09
N THR A 140 6.38 -2.20 -5.97
CA THR A 140 5.74 -1.98 -4.64
C THR A 140 5.32 -3.29 -3.98
N ILE A 141 4.81 -4.24 -4.76
CA ILE A 141 4.38 -5.55 -4.25
C ILE A 141 5.60 -6.36 -3.79
N LEU A 142 6.63 -6.44 -4.64
CA LEU A 142 7.85 -7.16 -4.29
C LEU A 142 8.58 -6.51 -3.11
N GLY A 143 8.70 -5.19 -3.08
CA GLY A 143 9.29 -4.45 -1.98
C GLY A 143 8.52 -4.66 -0.67
N GLY A 144 7.19 -4.62 -0.72
CA GLY A 144 6.34 -4.87 0.42
C GLY A 144 6.44 -6.30 0.97
N PHE A 145 6.58 -7.29 0.12
CA PHE A 145 6.89 -8.67 0.53
C PHE A 145 8.32 -8.76 1.09
N ALA A 146 9.31 -8.29 0.33
CA ALA A 146 10.73 -8.40 0.69
C ALA A 146 11.04 -7.71 2.03
N GLY A 147 10.43 -6.55 2.30
CA GLY A 147 10.60 -5.84 3.57
C GLY A 147 10.21 -6.70 4.77
N ARG A 148 9.05 -7.34 4.72
CA ARG A 148 8.55 -8.22 5.80
C ARG A 148 9.34 -9.51 5.90
N PHE A 149 9.56 -10.16 4.76
CA PHE A 149 10.27 -11.45 4.69
C PHE A 149 11.72 -11.31 5.16
N LEU A 150 12.46 -10.33 4.62
CA LEU A 150 13.85 -10.11 5.02
C LEU A 150 13.96 -9.65 6.47
N THR A 151 13.04 -8.81 6.96
CA THR A 151 13.04 -8.43 8.37
C THR A 151 12.83 -9.65 9.25
N GLY A 152 11.84 -10.50 8.94
CA GLY A 152 11.59 -11.73 9.70
C GLY A 152 12.81 -12.67 9.70
N LEU A 153 13.34 -12.96 8.51
CA LEU A 153 14.49 -13.86 8.34
C LEU A 153 15.74 -13.35 9.08
N LEU A 154 16.06 -12.05 8.90
CA LEU A 154 17.25 -11.47 9.54
C LEU A 154 17.09 -11.33 11.06
N THR A 155 15.86 -11.16 11.54
CA THR A 155 15.56 -11.09 12.97
C THR A 155 15.70 -12.46 13.62
N GLU A 156 15.25 -13.52 12.96
CA GLU A 156 15.40 -14.90 13.43
C GLU A 156 16.88 -15.31 13.55
N GLU A 157 17.71 -14.94 12.57
CA GLU A 157 19.13 -15.30 12.53
C GLU A 157 19.99 -14.47 13.50
N TRP A 158 19.64 -13.22 13.73
CA TRP A 158 20.42 -12.28 14.55
C TRP A 158 19.56 -11.53 15.55
N ASP A 159 19.10 -10.33 15.18
CA ASP A 159 18.12 -9.51 15.92
C ASP A 159 17.49 -8.47 14.99
N TRP A 160 16.39 -7.86 15.41
CA TRP A 160 15.68 -6.88 14.63
C TRP A 160 16.50 -5.59 14.35
N ARG A 161 17.44 -5.22 15.23
CA ARG A 161 18.32 -4.06 15.02
C ARG A 161 19.32 -4.32 13.89
N VAL A 162 19.85 -5.55 13.81
CA VAL A 162 20.69 -5.99 12.68
C VAL A 162 19.89 -5.99 11.40
N ALA A 163 18.67 -6.53 11.43
CA ALA A 163 17.76 -6.52 10.29
C ALA A 163 17.54 -5.10 9.75
N PHE A 164 17.21 -4.13 10.61
CA PHE A 164 17.01 -2.74 10.22
C PHE A 164 18.27 -2.08 9.65
N ARG A 165 19.46 -2.38 10.19
CA ARG A 165 20.75 -1.90 9.64
C ARG A 165 21.02 -2.44 8.24
N ILE A 166 20.80 -3.72 8.03
CA ILE A 166 20.96 -4.37 6.72
C ILE A 166 19.96 -3.80 5.71
N LEU A 167 18.68 -3.65 6.10
CA LEU A 167 17.67 -3.07 5.24
C LEU A 167 17.90 -1.59 4.93
N ALA A 168 18.44 -0.81 5.88
CA ALA A 168 18.89 0.56 5.62
C ALA A 168 20.01 0.59 4.58
N GLY A 169 20.99 -0.30 4.69
CA GLY A 169 22.04 -0.48 3.67
C GLY A 169 21.48 -0.88 2.31
N LEU A 170 20.55 -1.82 2.27
CA LEU A 170 19.86 -2.24 1.04
C LEU A 170 19.05 -1.07 0.42
N THR A 171 18.34 -0.31 1.25
CA THR A 171 17.61 0.89 0.79
C THR A 171 18.56 1.91 0.17
N LEU A 172 19.74 2.13 0.78
CA LEU A 172 20.76 3.02 0.24
C LEU A 172 21.32 2.50 -1.10
N LEU A 173 21.61 1.20 -1.20
CA LEU A 173 22.06 0.58 -2.46
C LEU A 173 21.02 0.75 -3.57
N ILE A 174 19.75 0.53 -3.25
CA ILE A 174 18.63 0.76 -4.19
C ILE A 174 18.57 2.26 -4.59
N ALA A 175 18.75 3.18 -3.65
CA ALA A 175 18.74 4.62 -3.93
C ALA A 175 19.91 5.04 -4.84
N VAL A 176 21.10 4.48 -4.64
CA VAL A 176 22.26 4.69 -5.53
C VAL A 176 21.96 4.14 -6.93
N ALA A 177 21.39 2.94 -7.02
CA ALA A 177 20.98 2.37 -8.31
C ALA A 177 19.92 3.25 -9.01
N ILE A 178 18.92 3.75 -8.30
CA ILE A 178 17.92 4.69 -8.82
C ILE A 178 18.62 5.94 -9.37
N ARG A 179 19.55 6.52 -8.60
CA ARG A 179 20.29 7.74 -9.01
C ARG A 179 21.13 7.52 -10.27
N ALA A 180 21.71 6.33 -10.40
CA ALA A 180 22.55 5.97 -11.57
C ALA A 180 21.71 5.64 -12.83
N LEU A 181 20.56 5.00 -12.64
CA LEU A 181 19.76 4.45 -13.75
C LEU A 181 18.62 5.38 -14.20
N LEU A 182 18.20 6.34 -13.36
CA LEU A 182 17.09 7.23 -13.69
C LEU A 182 17.61 8.49 -14.43
N PRO A 183 17.31 8.63 -15.73
CA PRO A 183 17.77 9.77 -16.49
C PRO A 183 17.23 11.10 -15.95
N ALA A 184 18.06 12.14 -16.04
CA ALA A 184 17.64 13.50 -15.75
C ALA A 184 16.44 13.91 -16.62
N ASN A 185 15.49 14.62 -16.05
CA ASN A 185 14.30 15.09 -16.76
C ASN A 185 14.67 16.40 -17.48
N SER A 186 15.24 16.29 -18.69
CA SER A 186 15.60 17.46 -19.50
C SER A 186 14.34 18.08 -20.12
N GLY A 187 13.84 19.16 -19.55
CA GLY A 187 13.13 20.18 -20.31
C GLY A 187 11.63 20.35 -20.13
N ARG A 188 10.89 19.54 -19.39
CA ARG A 188 9.50 19.87 -19.04
C ARG A 188 9.34 19.96 -17.53
N HIS A 189 9.61 21.14 -17.00
CA HIS A 189 9.15 21.48 -15.66
C HIS A 189 7.62 21.54 -15.73
N SER A 190 6.94 20.63 -15.06
CA SER A 190 5.50 20.81 -14.82
C SER A 190 5.34 22.17 -14.14
N PRO A 191 4.47 23.07 -14.63
CA PRO A 191 4.27 24.36 -14.00
C PRO A 191 4.05 24.15 -12.51
N ALA A 192 4.69 24.96 -11.67
CA ALA A 192 4.40 24.94 -10.24
C ALA A 192 2.88 24.96 -10.07
N PRO A 193 2.31 24.12 -9.20
CA PRO A 193 0.87 24.09 -9.02
C PRO A 193 0.43 25.53 -8.72
N GLY A 194 -0.37 26.11 -9.66
CA GLY A 194 -0.93 27.44 -9.44
C GLY A 194 -1.62 27.47 -8.08
N LYS A 195 -1.92 28.65 -7.53
CA LYS A 195 -2.57 28.91 -6.24
C LYS A 195 -3.97 28.27 -6.15
N ARG A 196 -4.08 26.96 -6.42
CA ARG A 196 -5.33 26.23 -6.22
C ARG A 196 -5.50 25.96 -4.72
N PRO A 197 -6.69 26.13 -4.16
CA PRO A 197 -6.96 25.74 -2.77
C PRO A 197 -6.63 24.25 -2.60
N LEU A 198 -6.06 23.90 -1.43
CA LEU A 198 -5.74 22.50 -1.08
C LEU A 198 -6.95 21.58 -1.22
N VAL A 199 -8.13 22.16 -1.08
CA VAL A 199 -9.39 21.46 -0.96
C VAL A 199 -10.45 22.23 -1.74
N SER A 200 -10.86 21.71 -2.88
CA SER A 200 -12.02 22.22 -3.63
C SER A 200 -13.30 21.50 -3.18
N ARG A 201 -14.44 22.17 -3.23
CA ARG A 201 -15.75 21.55 -2.93
C ARG A 201 -16.05 20.34 -3.83
N GLU A 202 -15.48 20.29 -5.01
CA GLU A 202 -15.64 19.18 -5.94
C GLU A 202 -15.10 17.85 -5.40
N LEU A 203 -14.11 17.90 -4.50
CA LEU A 203 -13.49 16.73 -3.88
C LEU A 203 -14.41 16.03 -2.85
N PHE A 204 -15.47 16.71 -2.40
CA PHE A 204 -16.45 16.17 -1.43
C PHE A 204 -17.76 15.72 -2.06
N ARG A 205 -17.80 15.49 -3.37
CA ARG A 205 -18.97 14.88 -4.02
C ARG A 205 -19.15 13.44 -3.56
N ALA A 206 -20.42 12.98 -3.48
CA ALA A 206 -20.76 11.65 -2.99
C ALA A 206 -19.96 10.49 -3.66
N PRO A 207 -19.71 10.49 -4.99
CA PRO A 207 -18.87 9.45 -5.61
C PRO A 207 -17.43 9.41 -5.08
N LEU A 208 -16.81 10.57 -4.86
CA LEU A 208 -15.45 10.64 -4.33
C LEU A 208 -15.41 10.28 -2.83
N LEU A 209 -16.35 10.81 -2.03
CA LEU A 209 -16.46 10.45 -0.62
C LEU A 209 -16.64 8.93 -0.43
N SER A 210 -17.46 8.30 -1.25
CA SER A 210 -17.63 6.85 -1.21
C SER A 210 -16.36 6.12 -1.58
N SER A 211 -15.59 6.62 -2.57
CA SER A 211 -14.32 6.01 -2.94
C SER A 211 -13.26 6.15 -1.82
N TYR A 212 -13.25 7.27 -1.11
CA TYR A 212 -12.38 7.48 0.06
C TYR A 212 -12.74 6.51 1.20
N ALA A 213 -14.03 6.34 1.48
CA ALA A 213 -14.51 5.40 2.49
C ALA A 213 -14.19 3.94 2.11
N VAL A 214 -14.37 3.57 0.83
CA VAL A 214 -13.98 2.24 0.35
C VAL A 214 -12.47 2.04 0.43
N GLY A 215 -11.68 3.04 0.04
CA GLY A 215 -10.22 3.00 0.18
C GLY A 215 -9.76 2.79 1.63
N PHE A 216 -10.39 3.51 2.56
CA PHE A 216 -10.17 3.33 4.01
C PHE A 216 -10.44 1.88 4.43
N CYS A 217 -11.59 1.31 4.06
CA CYS A 217 -11.97 -0.06 4.41
C CYS A 217 -11.02 -1.10 3.81
N VAL A 218 -10.54 -0.87 2.59
CA VAL A 218 -9.62 -1.77 1.88
C VAL A 218 -8.31 -1.90 2.65
N LEU A 219 -7.65 -0.79 3.01
CA LEU A 219 -6.37 -0.87 3.73
C LEU A 219 -6.56 -1.22 5.20
N PHE A 220 -7.66 -0.79 5.83
CA PHE A 220 -8.03 -1.23 7.17
C PHE A 220 -8.09 -2.76 7.23
N SER A 221 -8.85 -3.38 6.33
CA SER A 221 -9.02 -4.84 6.28
C SER A 221 -7.69 -5.55 6.07
N GLN A 222 -6.86 -5.05 5.15
CA GLN A 222 -5.56 -5.66 4.84
C GLN A 222 -4.60 -5.58 6.03
N VAL A 223 -4.44 -4.39 6.63
CA VAL A 223 -3.52 -4.22 7.76
C VAL A 223 -4.02 -4.97 8.97
N ALA A 224 -5.31 -4.90 9.30
CA ALA A 224 -5.90 -5.65 10.41
C ALA A 224 -5.73 -7.17 10.22
N MET A 225 -6.03 -7.70 9.03
CA MET A 225 -5.88 -9.12 8.70
C MET A 225 -4.45 -9.59 8.96
N PHE A 226 -3.47 -8.96 8.33
CA PHE A 226 -2.09 -9.43 8.37
C PHE A 226 -1.35 -9.09 9.67
N THR A 227 -1.80 -8.10 10.44
CA THR A 227 -1.27 -7.81 11.76
C THR A 227 -1.74 -8.86 12.76
N TYR A 228 -3.04 -9.12 12.84
CA TYR A 228 -3.60 -9.99 13.89
C TYR A 228 -3.53 -11.47 13.55
N ILE A 229 -3.53 -11.85 12.29
CA ILE A 229 -3.24 -13.24 11.90
C ILE A 229 -1.78 -13.61 12.21
N GLY A 230 -0.84 -12.67 12.08
CA GLY A 230 0.55 -12.86 12.52
C GLY A 230 0.62 -13.20 14.01
N ILE A 231 -0.05 -12.40 14.86
CA ILE A 231 -0.15 -12.66 16.31
C ILE A 231 -0.86 -13.99 16.59
N HIS A 232 -1.85 -14.38 15.79
CA HIS A 232 -2.53 -15.67 15.94
C HIS A 232 -1.62 -16.85 15.62
N LEU A 233 -0.83 -16.73 14.58
CA LEU A 233 0.04 -17.79 14.11
C LEU A 233 1.38 -17.88 14.87
N SER A 234 1.81 -16.83 15.59
CA SER A 234 2.96 -16.89 16.51
C SER A 234 2.66 -17.66 17.80
N ARG A 235 1.37 -17.92 18.08
CA ARG A 235 0.92 -18.60 19.30
C ARG A 235 0.57 -20.07 19.05
N PRO A 236 0.55 -20.93 20.09
CA PRO A 236 0.03 -22.28 19.98
C PRO A 236 -1.40 -22.31 19.41
N PRO A 237 -1.75 -23.28 18.57
CA PRO A 237 -0.98 -24.47 18.21
C PRO A 237 0.02 -24.30 17.09
N TYR A 238 0.10 -23.15 16.43
CA TYR A 238 0.94 -22.95 15.22
C TYR A 238 2.40 -22.64 15.58
N SER A 239 2.63 -21.72 16.52
CA SER A 239 3.96 -21.31 17.03
C SER A 239 4.99 -21.03 15.94
N LEU A 240 4.57 -20.27 14.89
CA LEU A 240 5.45 -19.92 13.78
C LEU A 240 6.52 -18.92 14.25
N ASP A 241 7.75 -19.13 13.80
CA ASP A 241 8.87 -18.21 14.00
C ASP A 241 8.77 -16.96 13.11
N THR A 242 9.65 -15.97 13.31
CA THR A 242 9.63 -14.71 12.58
C THR A 242 9.89 -14.86 11.10
N ALA A 243 10.74 -15.80 10.69
CA ALA A 243 11.01 -16.10 9.29
C ALA A 243 9.78 -16.69 8.60
N GLN A 244 9.09 -17.63 9.26
CA GLN A 244 7.86 -18.23 8.79
C GLN A 244 6.74 -17.19 8.71
N LEU A 245 6.56 -16.34 9.72
CA LEU A 245 5.60 -15.24 9.71
C LEU A 245 5.88 -14.25 8.56
N GLY A 246 7.15 -13.93 8.31
CA GLY A 246 7.56 -13.12 7.16
C GLY A 246 7.23 -13.78 5.81
N SER A 247 7.32 -15.11 5.72
CA SER A 247 7.03 -15.88 4.50
C SER A 247 5.55 -15.90 4.12
N ILE A 248 4.63 -15.77 5.09
CA ILE A 248 3.18 -15.70 4.83
C ILE A 248 2.84 -14.58 3.84
N TYR A 249 3.59 -13.48 3.86
CA TYR A 249 3.37 -12.38 2.93
C TYR A 249 3.69 -12.70 1.46
N ALA A 250 4.23 -13.89 1.16
CA ALA A 250 4.38 -14.38 -0.21
C ALA A 250 3.04 -14.46 -0.96
N VAL A 251 1.92 -14.58 -0.25
CA VAL A 251 0.56 -14.51 -0.84
C VAL A 251 0.33 -13.18 -1.59
N PHE A 252 1.04 -12.10 -1.23
CA PHE A 252 0.94 -10.82 -1.94
C PHE A 252 1.54 -10.88 -3.35
N LEU A 253 2.46 -11.80 -3.62
CA LEU A 253 3.04 -11.98 -4.94
C LEU A 253 1.99 -12.43 -5.98
N LEU A 254 0.87 -13.03 -5.54
CA LEU A 254 -0.28 -13.32 -6.40
C LEU A 254 -0.85 -12.05 -7.03
N ALA A 255 -0.73 -10.90 -6.37
CA ALA A 255 -1.17 -9.62 -6.92
C ALA A 255 -0.42 -9.24 -8.21
N LEU A 256 0.81 -9.72 -8.42
CA LEU A 256 1.55 -9.53 -9.68
C LEU A 256 0.82 -10.14 -10.88
N LEU A 257 0.06 -11.21 -10.67
CA LEU A 257 -0.77 -11.87 -11.69
C LEU A 257 -2.18 -11.24 -11.75
N VAL A 258 -2.73 -10.92 -10.58
CA VAL A 258 -4.12 -10.48 -10.43
C VAL A 258 -4.33 -9.05 -10.92
N ILE A 259 -3.41 -8.12 -10.64
CA ILE A 259 -3.56 -6.71 -11.02
C ILE A 259 -3.59 -6.52 -12.55
N PRO A 260 -2.70 -7.12 -13.36
CA PRO A 260 -2.82 -7.05 -14.82
C PRO A 260 -4.10 -7.71 -15.36
N ALA A 261 -4.54 -8.81 -14.75
CA ALA A 261 -5.79 -9.48 -15.12
C ALA A 261 -7.01 -8.59 -14.82
N SER A 262 -7.01 -7.87 -13.70
CA SER A 262 -8.08 -6.94 -13.32
C SER A 262 -8.27 -5.82 -14.33
N GLY A 263 -7.18 -5.31 -14.91
CA GLY A 263 -7.23 -4.29 -15.96
C GLY A 263 -7.92 -4.77 -17.26
N ARG A 264 -7.75 -6.05 -17.61
CA ARG A 264 -8.48 -6.66 -18.74
C ARG A 264 -9.96 -6.84 -18.40
N LEU A 265 -10.26 -7.28 -17.19
CA LEU A 265 -11.62 -7.51 -16.73
C LEU A 265 -12.41 -6.20 -16.58
N ALA A 266 -11.76 -5.10 -16.19
CA ALA A 266 -12.34 -3.76 -16.07
C ALA A 266 -12.78 -3.17 -17.43
N ARG A 267 -12.25 -3.67 -18.53
CA ARG A 267 -12.72 -3.29 -19.89
C ARG A 267 -14.02 -3.99 -20.27
N ALA A 268 -14.28 -5.17 -19.68
CA ALA A 268 -15.42 -6.01 -20.02
C ALA A 268 -16.61 -5.85 -19.06
N ARG A 269 -16.39 -5.35 -17.85
CA ARG A 269 -17.41 -5.28 -16.79
C ARG A 269 -17.36 -3.94 -16.04
N PRO A 270 -18.52 -3.44 -15.54
CA PRO A 270 -18.58 -2.22 -14.72
C PRO A 270 -17.75 -2.37 -13.44
N HIS A 271 -17.05 -1.30 -13.04
CA HIS A 271 -16.23 -1.26 -11.81
C HIS A 271 -16.99 -1.74 -10.57
N ARG A 272 -18.30 -1.45 -10.49
CA ARG A 272 -19.16 -1.92 -9.41
C ARG A 272 -19.24 -3.43 -9.30
N GLN A 273 -19.45 -4.15 -10.42
CA GLN A 273 -19.54 -5.63 -10.40
C GLN A 273 -18.22 -6.26 -10.00
N LEU A 274 -17.11 -5.68 -10.47
CA LEU A 274 -15.77 -6.15 -10.14
C LEU A 274 -15.44 -5.92 -8.66
N LEU A 275 -15.83 -4.77 -8.10
CA LEU A 275 -15.65 -4.49 -6.69
C LEU A 275 -16.51 -5.43 -5.82
N LEU A 276 -17.76 -5.72 -6.23
CA LEU A 276 -18.59 -6.72 -5.55
C LEU A 276 -17.92 -8.09 -5.52
N GLY A 277 -17.44 -8.58 -6.68
CA GLY A 277 -16.73 -9.85 -6.78
C GLY A 277 -15.45 -9.89 -5.94
N ALA A 278 -14.66 -8.79 -5.97
CA ALA A 278 -13.45 -8.66 -5.17
C ALA A 278 -13.74 -8.68 -3.66
N SER A 279 -14.77 -7.96 -3.21
CA SER A 279 -15.18 -7.96 -1.80
C SER A 279 -15.70 -9.32 -1.34
N LEU A 280 -16.51 -10.00 -2.15
CA LEU A 280 -16.98 -11.35 -1.85
C LEU A 280 -15.81 -12.35 -1.76
N LEU A 281 -14.85 -12.26 -2.68
CA LEU A 281 -13.63 -13.08 -2.63
C LEU A 281 -12.84 -12.80 -1.34
N GLY A 282 -12.72 -11.53 -0.95
CA GLY A 282 -12.09 -11.11 0.29
C GLY A 282 -12.79 -11.69 1.51
N VAL A 283 -14.11 -11.59 1.58
CA VAL A 283 -14.94 -12.14 2.67
C VAL A 283 -14.79 -13.65 2.78
N CYS A 284 -14.92 -14.38 1.67
CA CYS A 284 -14.75 -15.83 1.65
C CYS A 284 -13.34 -16.25 2.11
N GLY A 285 -12.30 -15.55 1.62
CA GLY A 285 -10.94 -15.79 2.05
C GLY A 285 -10.75 -15.52 3.55
N SER A 286 -11.33 -14.43 4.05
CA SER A 286 -11.27 -14.06 5.46
C SER A 286 -11.95 -15.13 6.35
N LEU A 287 -13.11 -15.64 5.95
CA LEU A 287 -13.82 -16.69 6.68
C LEU A 287 -13.04 -18.01 6.73
N LEU A 288 -12.30 -18.35 5.66
CA LEU A 288 -11.44 -19.53 5.64
C LEU A 288 -10.33 -19.49 6.68
N THR A 289 -9.92 -18.32 7.15
CA THR A 289 -8.90 -18.19 8.22
C THR A 289 -9.39 -18.63 9.61
N LEU A 290 -10.68 -18.93 9.77
CA LEU A 290 -11.23 -19.56 10.98
C LEU A 290 -10.95 -21.06 11.06
N ALA A 291 -10.59 -21.70 9.95
CA ALA A 291 -10.28 -23.13 9.96
C ALA A 291 -8.99 -23.41 10.75
N PRO A 292 -8.90 -24.54 11.46
CA PRO A 292 -7.75 -24.83 12.31
C PRO A 292 -6.50 -25.28 11.54
N GLY A 293 -6.61 -25.57 10.25
CA GLY A 293 -5.49 -26.05 9.41
C GLY A 293 -4.67 -24.89 8.83
N LEU A 294 -3.36 -24.87 9.06
CA LEU A 294 -2.46 -23.86 8.49
C LEU A 294 -2.58 -23.74 6.95
N PRO A 295 -2.63 -24.83 6.16
CA PRO A 295 -2.82 -24.70 4.70
C PRO A 295 -4.12 -23.98 4.33
N THR A 296 -5.21 -24.23 5.05
CA THR A 296 -6.50 -23.57 4.81
C THR A 296 -6.44 -22.09 5.15
N ILE A 297 -5.76 -21.76 6.24
CA ILE A 297 -5.50 -20.34 6.61
C ILE A 297 -4.71 -19.64 5.51
N LEU A 298 -3.65 -20.26 4.98
CA LEU A 298 -2.84 -19.68 3.90
C LEU A 298 -3.64 -19.47 2.61
N VAL A 299 -4.50 -20.43 2.24
CA VAL A 299 -5.43 -20.26 1.12
C VAL A 299 -6.40 -19.11 1.40
N GLY A 300 -6.93 -19.03 2.61
CA GLY A 300 -7.81 -17.94 3.04
C GLY A 300 -7.13 -16.58 2.92
N LEU A 301 -5.88 -16.45 3.39
CA LEU A 301 -5.08 -15.24 3.26
C LEU A 301 -4.80 -14.87 1.79
N ALA A 302 -4.51 -15.85 0.95
CA ALA A 302 -4.29 -15.66 -0.48
C ALA A 302 -5.54 -15.10 -1.18
N LEU A 303 -6.71 -15.68 -0.88
CA LEU A 303 -7.99 -15.21 -1.43
C LEU A 303 -8.36 -13.82 -0.88
N SER A 304 -8.18 -13.59 0.43
CA SER A 304 -8.43 -12.29 1.06
C SER A 304 -7.54 -11.21 0.48
N ALA A 305 -6.23 -11.44 0.37
CA ALA A 305 -5.29 -10.51 -0.24
C ALA A 305 -5.63 -10.21 -1.70
N THR A 306 -5.97 -11.25 -2.47
CA THR A 306 -6.40 -11.12 -3.88
C THR A 306 -7.64 -10.23 -3.99
N GLY A 307 -8.65 -10.44 -3.14
CA GLY A 307 -9.85 -9.61 -3.08
C GLY A 307 -9.53 -8.14 -2.77
N VAL A 308 -8.67 -7.89 -1.79
CA VAL A 308 -8.23 -6.54 -1.39
C VAL A 308 -7.48 -5.84 -2.54
N PHE A 309 -6.55 -6.50 -3.21
CA PHE A 309 -5.80 -5.89 -4.33
C PHE A 309 -6.69 -5.60 -5.55
N LEU A 310 -7.65 -6.48 -5.83
CA LEU A 310 -8.67 -6.23 -6.86
C LEU A 310 -9.54 -5.02 -6.49
N ALA A 311 -10.04 -4.97 -5.26
CA ALA A 311 -10.84 -3.86 -4.76
C ALA A 311 -10.06 -2.54 -4.83
N GLN A 312 -8.82 -2.51 -4.38
CA GLN A 312 -7.93 -1.35 -4.45
C GLN A 312 -7.75 -0.84 -5.88
N SER A 313 -7.51 -1.76 -6.83
CA SER A 313 -7.37 -1.41 -8.25
C SER A 313 -8.64 -0.75 -8.81
N MET A 314 -9.83 -1.30 -8.47
CA MET A 314 -11.10 -0.74 -8.92
C MET A 314 -11.41 0.61 -8.30
N VAL A 315 -11.12 0.78 -7.01
CA VAL A 315 -11.35 2.07 -6.31
C VAL A 315 -10.42 3.15 -6.84
N ASN A 316 -9.15 2.83 -7.11
CA ASN A 316 -8.20 3.76 -7.71
C ASN A 316 -8.68 4.24 -9.09
N ALA A 317 -9.14 3.31 -9.94
CA ALA A 317 -9.67 3.63 -11.25
C ALA A 317 -10.94 4.49 -11.17
N PHE A 318 -11.86 4.16 -10.26
CA PHE A 318 -13.07 4.92 -10.02
C PHE A 318 -12.78 6.34 -9.51
N THR A 319 -11.86 6.49 -8.55
CA THR A 319 -11.43 7.80 -8.04
C THR A 319 -10.85 8.66 -9.15
N ALA A 320 -9.96 8.11 -9.96
CA ALA A 320 -9.34 8.83 -11.07
C ALA A 320 -10.36 9.27 -12.14
N SER A 321 -11.38 8.45 -12.44
CA SER A 321 -12.42 8.76 -13.43
C SER A 321 -13.43 9.79 -12.94
N ASN A 322 -13.63 9.93 -11.62
CA ASN A 322 -14.59 10.86 -11.03
C ASN A 322 -13.94 12.14 -10.47
N ALA A 323 -12.63 12.27 -10.56
CA ALA A 323 -11.86 13.38 -9.97
C ALA A 323 -12.10 14.75 -10.63
N GLY A 324 -12.79 14.81 -11.77
CA GLY A 324 -13.05 16.05 -12.48
C GLY A 324 -11.76 16.77 -12.89
N THR A 325 -11.66 18.06 -12.58
CA THR A 325 -10.51 18.90 -12.94
C THR A 325 -9.34 18.79 -11.95
N ASP A 326 -9.59 18.34 -10.71
CA ASP A 326 -8.59 18.24 -9.65
C ASP A 326 -8.23 16.77 -9.33
N LYS A 327 -7.62 16.10 -10.30
CA LYS A 327 -7.17 14.71 -10.16
C LYS A 327 -6.15 14.53 -9.04
N ALA A 328 -5.25 15.49 -8.87
CA ALA A 328 -4.22 15.41 -7.84
C ALA A 328 -4.80 15.52 -6.43
N GLY A 329 -5.76 16.44 -6.21
CA GLY A 329 -6.46 16.57 -4.94
C GLY A 329 -7.29 15.33 -4.59
N ALA A 330 -8.02 14.77 -5.57
CA ALA A 330 -8.82 13.55 -5.36
C ALA A 330 -7.93 12.34 -4.99
N VAL A 331 -6.82 12.13 -5.70
CA VAL A 331 -5.87 11.06 -5.37
C VAL A 331 -5.20 11.30 -4.03
N GLY A 332 -4.83 12.55 -3.70
CA GLY A 332 -4.25 12.90 -2.41
C GLY A 332 -5.19 12.57 -1.24
N LEU A 333 -6.46 13.00 -1.30
CA LEU A 333 -7.46 12.70 -0.28
C LEU A 333 -7.78 11.19 -0.21
N TYR A 334 -7.85 10.52 -1.35
CA TYR A 334 -7.98 9.07 -1.38
C TYR A 334 -6.84 8.38 -0.61
N LEU A 335 -5.59 8.75 -0.88
CA LEU A 335 -4.42 8.19 -0.19
C LEU A 335 -4.44 8.51 1.31
N THR A 336 -4.86 9.71 1.70
CA THR A 336 -5.03 10.08 3.11
C THR A 336 -6.02 9.14 3.81
N CYS A 337 -7.21 8.95 3.25
CA CYS A 337 -8.22 8.06 3.82
C CYS A 337 -7.75 6.59 3.79
N TYR A 338 -7.13 6.16 2.70
CA TYR A 338 -6.60 4.82 2.54
C TYR A 338 -5.58 4.49 3.65
N TYR A 339 -4.56 5.33 3.85
CA TYR A 339 -3.54 5.09 4.88
C TYR A 339 -4.05 5.35 6.31
N ALA A 340 -5.04 6.23 6.50
CA ALA A 340 -5.75 6.35 7.78
C ALA A 340 -6.46 5.04 8.14
N GLY A 341 -7.07 4.37 7.15
CA GLY A 341 -7.62 3.03 7.32
C GLY A 341 -6.56 2.03 7.78
N GLY A 342 -5.39 2.01 7.13
CA GLY A 342 -4.27 1.15 7.52
C GLY A 342 -3.77 1.42 8.94
N SER A 343 -3.67 2.70 9.31
CA SER A 343 -3.27 3.13 10.64
C SER A 343 -4.23 2.61 11.73
N LEU A 344 -5.54 2.78 11.52
CA LEU A 344 -6.55 2.27 12.45
C LEU A 344 -6.66 0.75 12.41
N GLY A 345 -6.42 0.11 11.27
CA GLY A 345 -6.41 -1.34 11.12
C GLY A 345 -5.34 -2.04 11.97
N ALA A 346 -4.24 -1.35 12.27
CA ALA A 346 -3.20 -1.90 13.14
C ALA A 346 -3.60 -1.89 14.63
N VAL A 347 -4.37 -0.90 15.09
CA VAL A 347 -4.63 -0.71 16.54
C VAL A 347 -6.07 -0.97 16.95
N LEU A 348 -7.05 -0.66 16.11
CA LEU A 348 -8.47 -0.76 16.48
C LEU A 348 -8.93 -2.19 16.81
N PRO A 349 -8.41 -3.27 16.17
CA PRO A 349 -8.79 -4.63 16.53
C PRO A 349 -8.24 -5.11 17.90
N ALA A 350 -7.30 -4.40 18.56
CA ALA A 350 -6.69 -4.84 19.80
C ALA A 350 -7.70 -5.20 20.92
N PRO A 351 -8.70 -4.36 21.26
CA PRO A 351 -9.69 -4.70 22.29
C PRO A 351 -10.53 -5.93 21.93
N PHE A 352 -10.74 -6.17 20.64
CA PHE A 352 -11.48 -7.34 20.13
C PHE A 352 -10.63 -8.60 20.21
N TRP A 353 -9.32 -8.46 19.99
CA TRP A 353 -8.36 -9.53 20.20
C TRP A 353 -8.32 -9.96 21.68
N ASP A 354 -8.24 -9.01 22.60
CA ASP A 354 -8.18 -9.30 24.03
C ASP A 354 -9.41 -10.03 24.53
N ARG A 355 -10.59 -9.73 23.96
CA ARG A 355 -11.86 -10.28 24.42
C ARG A 355 -12.26 -11.57 23.70
N TRP A 356 -12.00 -11.69 22.42
CA TRP A 356 -12.50 -12.78 21.57
C TRP A 356 -11.42 -13.44 20.71
N GLY A 357 -10.15 -13.04 20.84
CA GLY A 357 -9.06 -13.55 20.01
C GLY A 357 -9.23 -13.24 18.52
N TRP A 358 -8.74 -14.15 17.67
CA TRP A 358 -8.81 -14.02 16.23
C TRP A 358 -10.25 -13.81 15.67
N PRO A 359 -11.28 -14.58 16.11
CA PRO A 359 -12.66 -14.34 15.63
C PRO A 359 -13.17 -12.91 15.88
N GLY A 360 -12.78 -12.27 16.98
CA GLY A 360 -13.15 -10.89 17.26
C GLY A 360 -12.55 -9.89 16.28
N CYS A 361 -11.27 -10.04 15.96
CA CYS A 361 -10.60 -9.24 14.93
C CYS A 361 -11.22 -9.46 13.56
N LEU A 362 -11.51 -10.71 13.23
CA LEU A 362 -12.14 -11.08 11.97
C LEU A 362 -13.52 -10.43 11.79
N GLY A 363 -14.31 -10.31 12.86
CA GLY A 363 -15.60 -9.60 12.82
C GLY A 363 -15.47 -8.16 12.33
N LEU A 364 -14.48 -7.40 12.82
CA LEU A 364 -14.20 -6.05 12.34
C LEU A 364 -13.71 -6.03 10.89
N ILE A 365 -12.86 -6.98 10.51
CA ILE A 365 -12.36 -7.12 9.14
C ILE A 365 -13.52 -7.36 8.18
N LEU A 366 -14.44 -8.26 8.52
CA LEU A 366 -15.62 -8.55 7.73
C LEU A 366 -16.54 -7.34 7.61
N LEU A 367 -16.75 -6.58 8.68
CA LEU A 367 -17.51 -5.33 8.63
C LEU A 367 -16.89 -4.34 7.64
N ALA A 368 -15.55 -4.16 7.70
CA ALA A 368 -14.84 -3.29 6.77
C ALA A 368 -14.85 -3.80 5.33
N GLN A 369 -14.92 -5.11 5.09
CA GLN A 369 -15.04 -5.69 3.74
C GLN A 369 -16.48 -5.63 3.19
N LEU A 370 -17.50 -5.65 4.06
CA LEU A 370 -18.91 -5.59 3.67
C LEU A 370 -19.39 -4.15 3.44
N LEU A 371 -18.86 -3.16 4.18
CA LEU A 371 -19.24 -1.76 4.02
C LEU A 371 -19.08 -1.24 2.58
N PRO A 372 -18.01 -1.55 1.84
CA PRO A 372 -17.89 -1.23 0.42
C PRO A 372 -19.03 -1.76 -0.44
N LEU A 373 -19.60 -2.93 -0.13
CA LEU A 373 -20.73 -3.50 -0.86
C LEU A 373 -21.99 -2.61 -0.74
N LEU A 374 -22.23 -2.08 0.45
CA LEU A 374 -23.35 -1.18 0.71
C LEU A 374 -23.14 0.17 0.02
N LEU A 375 -21.96 0.78 0.19
CA LEU A 375 -21.63 2.08 -0.40
C LEU A 375 -21.70 2.06 -1.93
N THR A 376 -21.19 1.00 -2.55
CA THR A 376 -21.20 0.87 -4.01
C THR A 376 -22.60 0.59 -4.57
N ARG A 377 -23.46 -0.06 -3.82
CA ARG A 377 -24.85 -0.30 -4.24
C ARG A 377 -25.63 1.00 -4.42
N TYR A 378 -25.39 1.98 -3.53
CA TYR A 378 -26.14 3.23 -3.49
C TYR A 378 -25.50 4.38 -4.24
N VAL A 379 -24.16 4.42 -4.32
CA VAL A 379 -23.41 5.60 -4.81
C VAL A 379 -22.71 5.36 -6.15
N TRP A 380 -22.25 4.14 -6.42
CA TRP A 380 -21.52 3.83 -7.65
C TRP A 380 -22.48 3.48 -8.80
N SER A 381 -23.26 4.44 -9.26
CA SER A 381 -23.91 4.32 -10.57
C SER A 381 -22.86 4.57 -11.66
N ALA A 382 -22.87 3.76 -12.72
CA ALA A 382 -21.96 3.97 -13.84
C ALA A 382 -22.13 5.40 -14.40
N PRO A 383 -21.04 6.15 -14.63
CA PRO A 383 -21.11 7.44 -15.32
C PRO A 383 -21.86 7.28 -16.64
N GLN A 384 -22.61 8.29 -17.05
CA GLN A 384 -23.40 8.22 -18.30
C GLN A 384 -22.53 7.87 -19.53
N ALA A 385 -21.28 8.34 -19.56
CA ALA A 385 -20.30 8.03 -20.59
C ALA A 385 -19.92 6.53 -20.63
N GLU A 386 -19.77 5.88 -19.45
CA GLU A 386 -19.47 4.45 -19.35
C GLU A 386 -20.68 3.59 -19.75
N ARG A 387 -21.90 4.03 -19.42
CA ARG A 387 -23.15 3.38 -19.90
C ARG A 387 -23.28 3.50 -21.42
N ALA A 388 -22.93 4.64 -22.01
CA ALA A 388 -22.97 4.85 -23.44
C ALA A 388 -21.91 3.97 -24.17
N ALA A 389 -20.69 3.90 -23.63
CA ALA A 389 -19.62 3.07 -24.19
C ALA A 389 -19.94 1.57 -24.08
N LEU A 390 -20.50 1.11 -22.95
CA LEU A 390 -20.96 -0.27 -22.77
C LEU A 390 -22.13 -0.63 -23.72
N ARG A 391 -23.06 0.28 -23.95
CA ARG A 391 -24.14 0.09 -24.94
C ARG A 391 -23.59 0.00 -26.36
N ALA A 392 -22.66 0.87 -26.72
CA ALA A 392 -22.01 0.85 -28.03
C ALA A 392 -21.22 -0.44 -28.27
N SER A 393 -20.53 -0.97 -27.26
CA SER A 393 -19.76 -2.23 -27.38
C SER A 393 -20.62 -3.48 -27.43
N GLN A 394 -21.88 -3.41 -26.91
CA GLN A 394 -22.82 -4.52 -26.90
C GLN A 394 -23.74 -4.57 -28.14
N GLY A 395 -23.59 -3.64 -29.10
CA GLY A 395 -24.35 -3.63 -30.36
C GLY A 395 -25.87 -3.54 -30.17
N ARG A 396 -26.35 -3.02 -29.05
CA ARG A 396 -27.79 -2.81 -28.80
C ARG A 396 -28.14 -1.34 -29.11
N PRO A 397 -29.16 -1.12 -29.97
CA PRO A 397 -29.65 0.20 -30.30
C PRO A 397 -30.22 0.94 -29.07
#